data_518fb005f4a9eaa90c1832aece3372f2
#
_entry.id   518fb005f4a9eaa90c1832aece3372f2
#
_cell.length_a   1.000
_cell.length_b   1.000
_cell.length_c   1.000
_cell.angle_alpha   90.00
_cell.angle_beta   90.00
_cell.angle_gamma   90.00
#
_symmetry.space_group_name_H-M   'P 1'
#
loop_
_entity.id
_entity.type
_entity.pdbx_description
1 polymer ?
#
loop_
_entity_poly.entity_id
_entity_poly.type
_entity_poly.pdbx_seq_one_letter_code
_entity_poly.pdbx_strand_id
1 'polypeptide(L)'
;LFTSNYGRLAMLCTVGNIPTVILGIFFRQLAEELATNILAVGMGFLITAIFLLVAGVIQQGTKTPQDLTWWQILLLGICQGCAVFPGVSRFALVLCLLILFGQTQKSSIRCAVLMQVPVLLGAFVYTVRDLFSNGNIAVTAVAMLLCILLSALTSCFLIRTMLKRIHKRSFLGFSLYCVL
;
A
#
# COMPACT_ATOMS: atom_id res chain seq x y z
N LEU A 1 24.26 12.61 -5.13
CA LEU A 1 23.38 11.41 -4.95
C LEU A 1 21.90 11.75 -5.00
N PHE A 2 21.47 12.93 -4.54
CA PHE A 2 20.06 13.34 -4.47
C PHE A 2 19.50 14.01 -5.74
N THR A 3 20.32 14.25 -6.73
CA THR A 3 19.93 14.84 -8.03
C THR A 3 19.54 13.76 -9.08
N SER A 4 19.82 12.50 -8.81
CA SER A 4 19.39 11.40 -9.66
C SER A 4 17.89 11.14 -9.45
N ASN A 5 17.17 10.84 -10.53
CA ASN A 5 15.74 10.51 -10.53
C ASN A 5 15.37 9.41 -9.49
N TYR A 6 16.26 8.45 -9.28
CA TYR A 6 16.11 7.37 -8.30
C TYR A 6 16.35 7.83 -6.85
N GLY A 7 17.29 8.75 -6.62
CA GLY A 7 17.55 9.29 -5.28
C GLY A 7 16.36 10.06 -4.73
N ARG A 8 15.71 10.88 -5.57
CA ARG A 8 14.50 11.61 -5.20
C ARG A 8 13.34 10.66 -4.91
N LEU A 9 13.14 9.64 -5.73
CA LEU A 9 12.10 8.64 -5.51
C LEU A 9 12.32 7.87 -4.19
N ALA A 10 13.54 7.44 -3.90
CA ALA A 10 13.88 6.78 -2.64
C ALA A 10 13.61 7.70 -1.43
N MET A 11 14.00 8.97 -1.53
CA MET A 11 13.73 9.97 -0.48
C MET A 11 12.22 10.19 -0.27
N LEU A 12 11.45 10.25 -1.35
CA LEU A 12 9.99 10.34 -1.29
C LEU A 12 9.39 9.15 -0.56
N CYS A 13 9.86 7.93 -0.88
CA CYS A 13 9.39 6.71 -0.22
C CYS A 13 9.76 6.67 1.26
N THR A 14 10.97 7.11 1.65
CA THR A 14 11.39 7.08 3.06
C THR A 14 10.70 8.17 3.88
N VAL A 15 10.74 9.43 3.44
CA VAL A 15 10.14 10.56 4.16
C VAL A 15 8.62 10.44 4.21
N GLY A 16 7.99 10.04 3.10
CA GLY A 16 6.54 9.82 3.05
C GLY A 16 6.06 8.71 3.98
N ASN A 17 6.90 7.75 4.33
CA ASN A 17 6.53 6.68 5.27
C ASN A 17 6.67 7.07 6.76
N ILE A 18 7.30 8.18 7.10
CA ILE A 18 7.41 8.64 8.50
C ILE A 18 6.03 8.84 9.14
N PRO A 19 5.11 9.64 8.55
CA PRO A 19 3.75 9.77 9.08
C PRO A 19 2.99 8.44 9.13
N THR A 20 3.22 7.57 8.15
CA THR A 20 2.61 6.23 8.10
C THR A 20 2.98 5.39 9.31
N VAL A 21 4.26 5.38 9.69
CA VAL A 21 4.74 4.62 10.86
C VAL A 21 4.17 5.20 12.15
N ILE A 22 4.18 6.52 12.30
CA ILE A 22 3.66 7.20 13.49
C ILE A 22 2.17 6.88 13.67
N LEU A 23 1.36 7.05 12.62
CA LEU A 23 -0.07 6.77 12.66
C LEU A 23 -0.35 5.27 12.83
N GLY A 24 0.44 4.41 12.18
CA GLY A 24 0.33 2.95 12.32
C GLY A 24 0.54 2.48 13.75
N ILE A 25 1.53 3.03 14.45
CA ILE A 25 1.77 2.73 15.86
C ILE A 25 0.66 3.30 16.74
N PHE A 26 0.25 4.54 16.49
CA PHE A 26 -0.77 5.22 17.29
C PHE A 26 -2.14 4.53 17.20
N PHE A 27 -2.56 4.12 16.00
CA PHE A 27 -3.87 3.49 15.80
C PHE A 27 -3.85 1.97 15.88
N ARG A 28 -2.72 1.35 16.23
CA ARG A 28 -2.56 -0.11 16.24
C ARG A 28 -3.63 -0.82 17.09
N GLN A 29 -3.79 -0.42 18.35
CA GLN A 29 -4.74 -1.05 19.28
C GLN A 29 -6.17 -0.95 18.75
N LEU A 30 -6.58 0.24 18.32
CA LEU A 30 -7.90 0.46 17.73
C LEU A 30 -8.12 -0.37 16.46
N ALA A 31 -7.08 -0.53 15.63
CA ALA A 31 -7.16 -1.35 14.43
C ALA A 31 -7.30 -2.85 14.77
N GLU A 32 -6.61 -3.34 15.80
CA GLU A 32 -6.72 -4.71 16.29
C GLU A 32 -8.14 -4.98 16.86
N GLU A 33 -8.71 -4.06 17.60
CA GLU A 33 -10.10 -4.15 18.10
C GLU A 33 -11.11 -4.16 16.94
N LEU A 34 -10.98 -3.23 15.99
CA LEU A 34 -11.88 -3.14 14.83
C LEU A 34 -11.75 -4.33 13.89
N ALA A 35 -10.61 -5.03 13.87
CA ALA A 35 -10.43 -6.22 13.05
C ALA A 35 -11.34 -7.39 13.45
N THR A 36 -11.81 -7.42 14.70
CA THR A 36 -12.77 -8.43 15.18
C THR A 36 -14.22 -8.07 14.83
N ASN A 37 -14.49 -6.84 14.42
CA ASN A 37 -15.83 -6.34 14.11
C ASN A 37 -16.08 -6.38 12.59
N ILE A 38 -16.97 -7.28 12.16
CA ILE A 38 -17.29 -7.48 10.75
C ILE A 38 -17.84 -6.22 10.07
N LEU A 39 -18.58 -5.38 10.80
CA LEU A 39 -19.10 -4.11 10.26
C LEU A 39 -17.98 -3.11 9.99
N ALA A 40 -16.99 -3.03 10.88
CA ALA A 40 -15.83 -2.16 10.70
C ALA A 40 -15.01 -2.59 9.47
N VAL A 41 -14.80 -3.90 9.31
CA VAL A 41 -14.11 -4.47 8.13
C VAL A 41 -14.91 -4.16 6.86
N GLY A 42 -16.23 -4.36 6.86
CA GLY A 42 -17.11 -4.05 5.74
C GLY A 42 -17.06 -2.56 5.34
N MET A 43 -17.09 -1.65 6.31
CA MET A 43 -16.92 -0.22 6.03
C MET A 43 -15.55 0.10 5.42
N GLY A 44 -14.49 -0.57 5.86
CA GLY A 44 -13.17 -0.46 5.27
C GLY A 44 -13.14 -0.88 3.79
N PHE A 45 -13.83 -1.95 3.43
CA PHE A 45 -13.98 -2.38 2.03
C PHE A 45 -14.78 -1.36 1.21
N LEU A 46 -15.85 -0.77 1.76
CA LEU A 46 -16.61 0.30 1.08
C LEU A 46 -15.75 1.53 0.82
N ILE A 47 -14.94 1.94 1.79
CA ILE A 47 -13.97 3.03 1.61
C ILE A 47 -13.00 2.69 0.47
N THR A 48 -12.45 1.48 0.46
CA THR A 48 -11.57 1.00 -0.61
C THR A 48 -12.25 1.03 -1.97
N ALA A 49 -13.51 0.59 -2.04
CA ALA A 49 -14.32 0.60 -3.26
C ALA A 49 -14.48 2.02 -3.82
N ILE A 50 -14.78 3.00 -2.95
CA ILE A 50 -14.90 4.42 -3.35
C ILE A 50 -13.59 4.94 -3.93
N PHE A 51 -12.45 4.68 -3.27
CA PHE A 51 -11.13 5.10 -3.79
C PHE A 51 -10.81 4.47 -5.16
N LEU A 52 -11.11 3.19 -5.34
CA LEU A 52 -10.90 2.50 -6.61
C LEU A 52 -11.84 3.03 -7.72
N LEU A 53 -13.09 3.32 -7.37
CA LEU A 53 -14.05 3.93 -8.29
C LEU A 53 -13.56 5.30 -8.74
N VAL A 54 -13.15 6.14 -7.81
CA VAL A 54 -12.59 7.47 -8.09
C VAL A 54 -11.36 7.35 -8.99
N ALA A 55 -10.42 6.44 -8.68
CA ALA A 55 -9.25 6.19 -9.51
C ALA A 55 -9.59 5.69 -10.93
N GLY A 56 -10.72 4.97 -11.08
CA GLY A 56 -11.22 4.48 -12.37
C GLY A 56 -11.88 5.55 -13.24
N VAL A 57 -12.50 6.55 -12.63
CA VAL A 57 -13.26 7.61 -13.34
C VAL A 57 -12.37 8.80 -13.72
N ILE A 58 -11.40 9.15 -12.88
CA ILE A 58 -10.55 10.33 -13.08
C ILE A 58 -9.70 10.17 -14.33
N GLN A 59 -9.55 11.28 -15.07
CA GLN A 59 -8.64 11.34 -16.21
C GLN A 59 -7.18 11.26 -15.74
N GLN A 60 -6.40 10.46 -16.46
CA GLN A 60 -4.98 10.32 -16.19
C GLN A 60 -4.26 11.63 -16.50
N GLY A 61 -3.36 12.02 -15.60
CA GLY A 61 -2.44 13.12 -15.86
C GLY A 61 -1.20 12.66 -16.63
N THR A 62 -0.27 13.60 -16.79
CA THR A 62 1.02 13.38 -17.46
C THR A 62 2.21 13.47 -16.51
N LYS A 63 1.96 13.80 -15.25
CA LYS A 63 3.00 14.01 -14.23
C LYS A 63 3.72 12.69 -13.87
N THR A 64 4.94 12.85 -13.40
CA THR A 64 5.80 11.77 -12.89
C THR A 64 5.96 11.91 -11.37
N PRO A 65 6.45 10.88 -10.64
CA PRO A 65 6.68 10.98 -9.21
C PRO A 65 7.65 12.09 -8.80
N GLN A 66 8.47 12.56 -9.73
CA GLN A 66 9.42 13.65 -9.52
C GLN A 66 8.75 15.01 -9.41
N ASP A 67 7.54 15.14 -9.95
CA ASP A 67 6.76 16.38 -9.92
C ASP A 67 5.95 16.50 -8.61
N LEU A 68 6.03 15.52 -7.72
CA LEU A 68 5.36 15.57 -6.42
C LEU A 68 5.97 16.64 -5.53
N THR A 69 5.10 17.44 -4.95
CA THR A 69 5.47 18.43 -3.92
C THR A 69 5.61 17.76 -2.56
N TRP A 70 6.34 18.38 -1.65
CA TRP A 70 6.51 17.89 -0.28
C TRP A 70 5.19 17.67 0.45
N TRP A 71 4.22 18.55 0.25
CA TRP A 71 2.88 18.43 0.82
C TRP A 71 2.13 17.21 0.31
N GLN A 72 2.25 16.91 -0.99
CA GLN A 72 1.64 15.72 -1.58
C GLN A 72 2.25 14.44 -1.01
N ILE A 73 3.57 14.43 -0.77
CA ILE A 73 4.26 13.30 -0.16
C ILE A 73 3.81 13.10 1.29
N LEU A 74 3.74 14.19 2.05
CA LEU A 74 3.26 14.14 3.43
C LEU A 74 1.82 13.62 3.49
N LEU A 75 0.95 14.12 2.60
CA LEU A 75 -0.44 13.69 2.51
C LEU A 75 -0.55 12.19 2.13
N LEU A 76 0.28 11.72 1.20
CA LEU A 76 0.37 10.28 0.87
C LEU A 76 0.72 9.45 2.10
N GLY A 77 1.69 9.88 2.89
CA GLY A 77 2.10 9.18 4.11
C GLY A 77 1.03 9.18 5.19
N ILE A 78 0.34 10.29 5.39
CA ILE A 78 -0.79 10.40 6.34
C ILE A 78 -1.92 9.45 5.90
N CYS A 79 -2.35 9.53 4.66
CA CYS A 79 -3.41 8.68 4.14
C CYS A 79 -3.03 7.19 4.18
N GLN A 80 -1.77 6.85 3.87
CA GLN A 80 -1.26 5.49 4.01
C GLN A 80 -1.27 5.02 5.47
N GLY A 81 -0.99 5.91 6.43
CA GLY A 81 -1.08 5.64 7.86
C GLY A 81 -2.52 5.39 8.31
N CYS A 82 -3.48 6.14 7.78
CA CYS A 82 -4.91 5.91 8.04
C CYS A 82 -5.39 4.55 7.48
N ALA A 83 -4.69 3.96 6.51
CA ALA A 83 -5.02 2.63 5.99
C ALA A 83 -4.51 1.48 6.90
N VAL A 84 -4.26 1.73 8.18
CA VAL A 84 -4.04 0.69 9.20
C VAL A 84 -5.34 -0.03 9.55
N PHE A 85 -6.48 0.63 9.35
CA PHE A 85 -7.79 0.08 9.64
C PHE A 85 -8.14 -1.12 8.74
N PRO A 86 -8.81 -2.15 9.29
CA PRO A 86 -9.13 -3.36 8.57
C PRO A 86 -10.08 -3.08 7.40
N GLY A 87 -9.86 -3.77 6.28
CA GLY A 87 -10.63 -3.56 5.04
C GLY A 87 -10.17 -2.38 4.18
N VAL A 88 -9.40 -1.43 4.72
CA VAL A 88 -8.87 -0.30 3.95
C VAL A 88 -7.60 -0.70 3.21
N SER A 89 -7.66 -0.69 1.89
CA SER A 89 -6.51 -1.02 1.04
C SER A 89 -5.51 0.13 0.96
N ARG A 90 -4.34 -0.04 1.57
CA ARG A 90 -3.23 0.94 1.46
C ARG A 90 -2.85 1.23 0.02
N PHE A 91 -2.78 0.17 -0.79
CA PHE A 91 -2.44 0.30 -2.20
C PHE A 91 -3.46 1.13 -2.97
N ALA A 92 -4.76 0.84 -2.79
CA ALA A 92 -5.84 1.56 -3.47
C ALA A 92 -5.86 3.05 -3.10
N LEU A 93 -5.62 3.35 -1.84
CA LEU A 93 -5.63 4.71 -1.30
C LEU A 93 -4.48 5.55 -1.85
N VAL A 94 -3.25 5.03 -1.76
CA VAL A 94 -2.05 5.69 -2.32
C VAL A 94 -2.17 5.83 -3.84
N LEU A 95 -2.62 4.79 -4.53
CA LEU A 95 -2.82 4.81 -5.98
C LEU A 95 -3.82 5.89 -6.41
N CYS A 96 -4.97 5.97 -5.74
CA CYS A 96 -5.99 6.98 -6.02
C CYS A 96 -5.44 8.40 -5.85
N LEU A 97 -4.74 8.66 -4.74
CA LEU A 97 -4.15 9.97 -4.48
C LEU A 97 -3.10 10.35 -5.53
N LEU A 98 -2.25 9.41 -5.94
CA LEU A 98 -1.25 9.68 -7.00
C LEU A 98 -1.90 10.04 -8.33
N ILE A 99 -3.01 9.37 -8.69
CA ILE A 99 -3.80 9.70 -9.89
C ILE A 99 -4.44 11.08 -9.74
N LEU A 100 -5.01 11.39 -8.54
CA LEU A 100 -5.57 12.72 -8.23
C LEU A 100 -4.52 13.84 -8.35
N PHE A 101 -3.27 13.58 -7.99
CA PHE A 101 -2.16 14.52 -8.17
C PHE A 101 -1.73 14.70 -9.64
N GLY A 102 -2.40 14.01 -10.55
CA GLY A 102 -2.19 14.12 -11.98
C GLY A 102 -1.09 13.23 -12.53
N GLN A 103 -0.73 12.16 -11.83
CA GLN A 103 0.23 11.17 -12.33
C GLN A 103 -0.38 10.23 -13.37
N THR A 104 0.50 9.68 -14.22
CA THR A 104 0.10 8.61 -15.13
C THR A 104 -0.20 7.33 -14.34
N GLN A 105 -1.15 6.54 -14.79
CA GLN A 105 -1.58 5.30 -14.11
C GLN A 105 -0.42 4.32 -13.87
N LYS A 106 0.43 4.12 -14.87
CA LYS A 106 1.62 3.22 -14.74
C LYS A 106 2.60 3.74 -13.71
N SER A 107 2.83 5.05 -13.67
CA SER A 107 3.71 5.69 -12.69
C SER A 107 3.14 5.58 -11.28
N SER A 108 1.83 5.83 -11.12
CA SER A 108 1.13 5.73 -9.84
C SER A 108 1.22 4.32 -9.24
N ILE A 109 1.05 3.28 -10.07
CA ILE A 109 1.19 1.88 -9.59
C ILE A 109 2.61 1.60 -9.11
N ARG A 110 3.62 1.98 -9.90
CA ARG A 110 5.02 1.77 -9.52
C ARG A 110 5.36 2.50 -8.21
N CYS A 111 4.94 3.75 -8.10
CA CYS A 111 5.16 4.56 -6.91
C CYS A 111 4.42 4.00 -5.69
N ALA A 112 3.15 3.59 -5.84
CA ALA A 112 2.36 2.99 -4.77
C ALA A 112 2.97 1.67 -4.25
N VAL A 113 3.49 0.82 -5.14
CA VAL A 113 4.21 -0.40 -4.75
C VAL A 113 5.50 -0.07 -4.01
N LEU A 114 6.30 0.88 -4.53
CA LEU A 114 7.56 1.27 -3.88
C LEU A 114 7.34 1.89 -2.49
N MET A 115 6.30 2.70 -2.31
CA MET A 115 5.97 3.28 -1.01
C MET A 115 5.58 2.24 0.05
N GLN A 116 5.08 1.06 -0.36
CA GLN A 116 4.75 0.00 0.59
C GLN A 116 5.97 -0.77 1.09
N VAL A 117 7.06 -0.82 0.33
CA VAL A 117 8.25 -1.63 0.67
C VAL A 117 8.81 -1.30 2.06
N PRO A 118 9.06 -0.04 2.46
CA PRO A 118 9.59 0.25 3.79
C PRO A 118 8.64 -0.16 4.93
N VAL A 119 7.33 -0.02 4.72
CA VAL A 119 6.32 -0.41 5.73
C VAL A 119 6.26 -1.93 5.88
N LEU A 120 6.31 -2.67 4.77
CA LEU A 120 6.32 -4.13 4.79
C LEU A 120 7.60 -4.67 5.45
N LEU A 121 8.75 -4.04 5.18
CA LEU A 121 10.02 -4.39 5.84
C LEU A 121 9.93 -4.14 7.36
N GLY A 122 9.37 -3.03 7.79
CA GLY A 122 9.16 -2.73 9.20
C GLY A 122 8.23 -3.77 9.88
N ALA A 123 7.12 -4.10 9.24
CA ALA A 123 6.20 -5.13 9.72
C ALA A 123 6.86 -6.52 9.78
N PHE A 124 7.66 -6.86 8.78
CA PHE A 124 8.43 -8.11 8.75
C PHE A 124 9.40 -8.22 9.94
N VAL A 125 10.20 -7.19 10.18
CA VAL A 125 11.15 -7.17 11.32
C VAL A 125 10.41 -7.32 12.64
N TYR A 126 9.28 -6.66 12.80
CA TYR A 126 8.44 -6.76 13.99
C TYR A 126 7.93 -8.19 14.20
N THR A 127 7.36 -8.80 13.17
CA THR A 127 6.81 -10.18 13.23
C THR A 127 7.89 -11.21 13.49
N VAL A 128 9.05 -11.08 12.85
CA VAL A 128 10.20 -11.99 13.06
C VAL A 128 10.64 -11.96 14.52
N ARG A 129 10.76 -10.78 15.12
CA ARG A 129 11.14 -10.64 16.53
C ARG A 129 10.16 -11.37 17.47
N ASP A 130 8.86 -11.24 17.20
CA ASP A 130 7.81 -11.87 18.00
C ASP A 130 7.84 -13.42 17.90
N LEU A 131 8.08 -13.94 16.71
CA LEU A 131 8.21 -15.37 16.44
C LEU A 131 9.43 -16.00 17.15
N PHE A 132 10.55 -15.30 17.20
CA PHE A 132 11.74 -15.79 17.88
C PHE A 132 11.60 -15.82 19.42
N SER A 133 10.73 -15.00 19.99
CA SER A 133 10.48 -14.97 21.43
C SER A 133 9.51 -16.06 21.90
N ASN A 134 8.62 -16.57 21.03
CA ASN A 134 7.46 -17.38 21.44
C ASN A 134 7.37 -18.78 20.80
N GLY A 135 8.29 -19.24 19.96
CA GLY A 135 8.04 -20.40 19.11
C GLY A 135 9.13 -21.46 18.95
N ASN A 136 8.74 -22.57 18.37
CA ASN A 136 9.60 -23.66 17.93
C ASN A 136 10.33 -23.24 16.64
N ILE A 137 11.56 -22.78 16.77
CA ILE A 137 12.32 -22.03 15.75
C ILE A 137 12.43 -22.78 14.42
N ALA A 138 12.65 -24.11 14.44
CA ALA A 138 12.90 -24.86 13.21
C ALA A 138 11.66 -24.99 12.31
N VAL A 139 10.50 -25.34 12.86
CA VAL A 139 9.24 -25.49 12.09
C VAL A 139 8.77 -24.13 11.60
N THR A 140 8.92 -23.09 12.43
CA THR A 140 8.56 -21.72 12.09
C THR A 140 9.43 -21.18 10.96
N ALA A 141 10.75 -21.46 10.94
CA ALA A 141 11.66 -21.00 9.88
C ALA A 141 11.32 -21.59 8.50
N VAL A 142 11.00 -22.89 8.43
CA VAL A 142 10.59 -23.52 7.16
C VAL A 142 9.27 -22.93 6.65
N ALA A 143 8.27 -22.79 7.52
CA ALA A 143 6.99 -22.18 7.16
C ALA A 143 7.18 -20.73 6.67
N MET A 144 8.01 -19.94 7.33
CA MET A 144 8.34 -18.57 6.92
C MET A 144 8.98 -18.53 5.54
N LEU A 145 9.96 -19.39 5.26
CA LEU A 145 10.61 -19.44 3.93
C LEU A 145 9.61 -19.77 2.82
N LEU A 146 8.74 -20.76 3.05
CA LEU A 146 7.70 -21.11 2.08
C LEU A 146 6.72 -19.96 1.86
N CYS A 147 6.26 -19.29 2.92
CA CYS A 147 5.39 -18.12 2.81
C CYS A 147 6.05 -16.96 2.05
N ILE A 148 7.34 -16.68 2.31
CA ILE A 148 8.09 -15.63 1.61
C ILE A 148 8.20 -15.96 0.13
N LEU A 149 8.57 -17.19 -0.23
CA LEU A 149 8.71 -17.62 -1.63
C LEU A 149 7.38 -17.55 -2.38
N LEU A 150 6.31 -18.08 -1.81
CA LEU A 150 4.97 -18.05 -2.42
C LEU A 150 4.46 -16.62 -2.57
N SER A 151 4.62 -15.78 -1.54
CA SER A 151 4.22 -14.36 -1.59
C SER A 151 5.03 -13.58 -2.62
N ALA A 152 6.33 -13.83 -2.74
CA ALA A 152 7.19 -13.18 -3.72
C ALA A 152 6.79 -13.56 -5.16
N LEU A 153 6.55 -14.86 -5.42
CA LEU A 153 6.12 -15.35 -6.73
C LEU A 153 4.75 -14.78 -7.14
N THR A 154 3.77 -14.84 -6.24
CA THR A 154 2.42 -14.32 -6.50
C THR A 154 2.44 -12.80 -6.70
N SER A 155 3.17 -12.05 -5.87
CA SER A 155 3.30 -10.60 -6.00
C SER A 155 3.98 -10.21 -7.32
N CYS A 156 5.06 -10.90 -7.69
CA CYS A 156 5.76 -10.64 -8.96
C CYS A 156 4.85 -10.89 -10.17
N PHE A 157 4.07 -11.98 -10.14
CA PHE A 157 3.10 -12.30 -11.18
C PHE A 157 2.00 -11.25 -11.27
N LEU A 158 1.41 -10.88 -10.14
CA LEU A 158 0.32 -9.89 -10.07
C LEU A 158 0.78 -8.50 -10.54
N ILE A 159 1.93 -8.02 -10.05
CA ILE A 159 2.46 -6.70 -10.45
C ILE A 159 2.74 -6.66 -11.96
N ARG A 160 3.37 -7.71 -12.52
CA ARG A 160 3.61 -7.81 -13.97
C ARG A 160 2.31 -7.80 -14.76
N THR A 161 1.31 -8.53 -14.30
CA THR A 161 -0.01 -8.62 -14.95
C THR A 161 -0.73 -7.28 -14.86
N MET A 162 -0.72 -6.64 -13.71
CA MET A 162 -1.28 -5.31 -13.54
C MET A 162 -0.64 -4.29 -14.47
N LEU A 163 0.69 -4.21 -14.50
CA LEU A 163 1.41 -3.25 -15.35
C LEU A 163 1.17 -3.47 -16.86
N LYS A 164 0.92 -4.73 -17.27
CA LYS A 164 0.63 -5.05 -18.68
C LYS A 164 -0.81 -4.82 -19.09
N ARG A 165 -1.77 -5.14 -18.22
CA ARG A 165 -3.20 -5.21 -18.56
C ARG A 165 -4.03 -4.06 -17.99
N ILE A 166 -3.42 -3.13 -17.26
CA ILE A 166 -4.19 -2.13 -16.55
C ILE A 166 -4.83 -1.14 -17.51
N HIS A 167 -6.15 -1.14 -17.50
CA HIS A 167 -7.01 -0.15 -18.14
C HIS A 167 -7.90 0.49 -17.06
N LYS A 168 -8.41 1.69 -17.31
CA LYS A 168 -9.37 2.37 -16.40
C LYS A 168 -10.51 1.45 -15.94
N ARG A 169 -11.03 0.62 -16.85
CA ARG A 169 -12.12 -0.36 -16.57
C ARG A 169 -11.72 -1.41 -15.52
N SER A 170 -10.43 -1.72 -15.36
CA SER A 170 -9.99 -2.70 -14.37
C SER A 170 -10.23 -2.22 -12.93
N PHE A 171 -10.09 -0.94 -12.66
CA PHE A 171 -10.35 -0.37 -11.33
C PHE A 171 -11.83 -0.41 -10.97
N LEU A 172 -12.72 -0.21 -11.94
CA LEU A 172 -14.16 -0.35 -11.74
C LEU A 172 -14.55 -1.78 -11.37
N GLY A 173 -13.93 -2.79 -12.00
CA GLY A 173 -14.12 -4.19 -11.64
C GLY A 173 -13.66 -4.50 -10.22
N PHE A 174 -12.50 -3.98 -9.79
CA PHE A 174 -12.02 -4.13 -8.41
C PHE A 174 -12.89 -3.38 -7.40
N SER A 175 -13.41 -2.19 -7.76
CA SER A 175 -14.36 -1.47 -6.92
C SER A 175 -15.63 -2.28 -6.69
N LEU A 176 -16.19 -2.86 -7.74
CA LEU A 176 -17.38 -3.71 -7.64
C LEU A 176 -17.12 -4.93 -6.74
N TYR A 177 -15.97 -5.59 -6.88
CA TYR A 177 -15.55 -6.70 -6.01
C TYR A 177 -15.48 -6.32 -4.53
N CYS A 178 -15.06 -5.10 -4.20
CA CYS A 178 -15.00 -4.63 -2.82
C CYS A 178 -16.38 -4.28 -2.22
N VAL A 179 -17.40 -4.09 -3.06
CA VAL A 179 -18.79 -3.80 -2.62
C VAL A 179 -19.58 -5.10 -2.37
N LEU A 180 -19.26 -6.16 -3.11
CA LEU A 180 -19.90 -7.48 -3.00
C LEU A 180 -19.38 -8.27 -1.80
#